data_99b157cfbb4dd962df70be8d2bbc0cce
#
_entry.id   99b157cfbb4dd962df70be8d2bbc0cce
#
_cell.length_a   1.000
_cell.length_b   1.000
_cell.length_c   1.000
_cell.angle_alpha   90.00
_cell.angle_beta   90.00
_cell.angle_gamma   90.00
#
_symmetry.space_group_name_H-M   'P 1'
#
loop_
_entity.id
_entity.type
_entity.pdbx_description
1 polymer ?
#
loop_
_entity_poly.entity_id
_entity_poly.type
_entity_poly.pdbx_seq_one_letter_code
_entity_poly.pdbx_strand_id
1 'polypeptide(L)'
;IAVIIVILSGNLAFSQNAFEDALKKAASENKRVVIDVYTDWCGWCKKMDAEAYSNDEVKKLLEDNFVLVKLNAEGKDKLTYNGKKYTEEELSYYFEVFSFPTTIFLESDGKVISFKYDNYPMKNIPGYVKTDEFKKLLIFFRDGKYKDIDLSTVI
;
A
#
# COMPACT_ATOMS: atom_id res chain seq x y z
N ILE A 1 53.23 -1.74 -3.05
CA ILE A 1 52.06 -1.71 -2.14
C ILE A 1 50.83 -1.83 -3.00
N ALA A 2 50.23 -3.03 -3.05
CA ALA A 2 48.98 -3.27 -3.82
C ALA A 2 47.77 -2.89 -2.97
N VAL A 3 47.01 -1.92 -3.42
CA VAL A 3 45.73 -1.55 -2.79
C VAL A 3 44.68 -2.53 -3.32
N ILE A 4 44.24 -3.44 -2.44
CA ILE A 4 43.11 -4.33 -2.73
C ILE A 4 41.83 -3.49 -2.51
N ILE A 5 41.19 -3.11 -3.62
CA ILE A 5 39.84 -2.52 -3.58
C ILE A 5 38.89 -3.70 -3.39
N VAL A 6 38.40 -3.86 -2.17
CA VAL A 6 37.27 -4.75 -1.88
C VAL A 6 36.01 -4.06 -2.38
N ILE A 7 35.55 -4.48 -3.56
CA ILE A 7 34.22 -4.12 -4.05
C ILE A 7 33.21 -4.93 -3.21
N LEU A 8 32.65 -4.31 -2.18
CA LEU A 8 31.45 -4.81 -1.52
C LEU A 8 30.28 -4.69 -2.55
N SER A 9 30.08 -5.77 -3.29
CA SER A 9 28.83 -5.99 -4.02
C SER A 9 27.71 -6.17 -2.95
N GLY A 10 27.16 -5.05 -2.51
CA GLY A 10 25.96 -5.05 -1.72
C GLY A 10 24.82 -5.60 -2.58
N ASN A 11 24.55 -6.89 -2.49
CA ASN A 11 23.24 -7.41 -2.83
C ASN A 11 22.27 -6.67 -1.89
N LEU A 12 21.51 -5.73 -2.45
CA LEU A 12 20.28 -5.26 -1.83
C LEU A 12 19.34 -6.46 -1.80
N ALA A 13 19.52 -7.33 -0.80
CA ALA A 13 18.46 -8.23 -0.39
C ALA A 13 17.30 -7.31 -0.02
N PHE A 14 16.25 -7.35 -0.81
CA PHE A 14 14.97 -6.72 -0.47
C PHE A 14 14.64 -7.26 0.93
N SER A 15 14.74 -6.38 1.91
CA SER A 15 14.78 -6.75 3.32
C SER A 15 13.47 -7.47 3.66
N GLN A 16 13.58 -8.65 4.28
CA GLN A 16 12.44 -9.39 4.86
C GLN A 16 11.62 -8.54 5.86
N ASN A 17 12.04 -7.32 6.12
CA ASN A 17 11.45 -6.37 7.05
C ASN A 17 10.87 -5.12 6.35
N ALA A 18 10.80 -5.07 5.01
CA ALA A 18 10.33 -3.86 4.32
C ALA A 18 8.91 -3.45 4.73
N PHE A 19 8.05 -4.42 4.99
CA PHE A 19 6.68 -4.18 5.45
C PHE A 19 6.67 -3.63 6.89
N GLU A 20 7.39 -4.27 7.81
CA GLU A 20 7.49 -3.82 9.21
C GLU A 20 8.17 -2.46 9.31
N ASP A 21 9.17 -2.20 8.49
CA ASP A 21 9.88 -0.91 8.45
C ASP A 21 8.96 0.20 7.91
N ALA A 22 8.11 -0.11 6.94
CA ALA A 22 7.08 0.80 6.46
C ALA A 22 6.05 1.14 7.56
N LEU A 23 5.60 0.16 8.35
CA LEU A 23 4.70 0.40 9.48
C LEU A 23 5.38 1.24 10.57
N LYS A 24 6.63 0.96 10.91
CA LYS A 24 7.41 1.78 11.88
C LYS A 24 7.59 3.21 11.39
N LYS A 25 7.90 3.39 10.10
CA LYS A 25 8.00 4.71 9.47
C LYS A 25 6.67 5.46 9.56
N ALA A 26 5.57 4.80 9.20
CA ALA A 26 4.23 5.38 9.28
C ALA A 26 3.89 5.86 10.70
N ALA A 27 4.18 5.03 11.70
CA ALA A 27 3.97 5.39 13.10
C ALA A 27 4.85 6.58 13.54
N SER A 28 6.14 6.59 13.19
CA SER A 28 7.07 7.65 13.58
C SER A 28 6.78 8.99 12.91
N GLU A 29 6.30 8.98 11.66
CA GLU A 29 5.95 10.18 10.88
C GLU A 29 4.48 10.57 11.01
N ASN A 30 3.68 9.80 11.77
CA ASN A 30 2.22 9.95 11.89
C ASN A 30 1.52 9.99 10.52
N LYS A 31 1.98 9.17 9.59
CA LYS A 31 1.42 9.01 8.24
C LYS A 31 0.57 7.74 8.17
N ARG A 32 -0.48 7.77 7.35
CA ARG A 32 -1.23 6.56 7.01
C ARG A 32 -0.45 5.69 6.03
N VAL A 33 -0.80 4.42 5.97
CA VAL A 33 -0.21 3.48 5.01
C VAL A 33 -1.19 3.24 3.87
N VAL A 34 -0.68 3.23 2.65
CA VAL A 34 -1.36 2.72 1.45
C VAL A 34 -0.71 1.41 1.07
N ILE A 35 -1.49 0.34 1.03
CA ILE A 35 -1.04 -0.96 0.52
C ILE A 35 -1.64 -1.14 -0.88
N ASP A 36 -0.78 -1.29 -1.88
CA ASP A 36 -1.16 -1.70 -3.22
C ASP A 36 -0.92 -3.21 -3.36
N VAL A 37 -2.01 -3.97 -3.42
CA VAL A 37 -1.96 -5.42 -3.55
C VAL A 37 -2.04 -5.81 -5.01
N TYR A 38 -1.05 -6.55 -5.48
CA TYR A 38 -0.86 -6.91 -6.88
C TYR A 38 -0.45 -8.38 -7.06
N THR A 39 -0.39 -8.82 -8.31
CA THR A 39 0.30 -10.04 -8.76
C THR A 39 1.15 -9.72 -9.98
N ASP A 40 2.18 -10.54 -10.26
CA ASP A 40 3.12 -10.28 -11.37
C ASP A 40 2.46 -10.35 -12.75
N TRP A 41 1.41 -11.15 -12.89
CA TRP A 41 0.65 -11.32 -14.13
C TRP A 41 -0.50 -10.31 -14.31
N CYS A 42 -0.80 -9.50 -13.31
CA CYS A 42 -1.94 -8.59 -13.30
C CYS A 42 -1.76 -7.40 -14.27
N GLY A 43 -2.42 -7.44 -15.42
CA GLY A 43 -2.37 -6.37 -16.42
C GLY A 43 -2.95 -5.04 -15.91
N TRP A 44 -4.03 -5.07 -15.13
CA TRP A 44 -4.64 -3.88 -14.52
C TRP A 44 -3.76 -3.24 -13.45
N CYS A 45 -2.96 -4.04 -12.72
CA CYS A 45 -1.98 -3.52 -11.77
C CYS A 45 -0.88 -2.73 -12.51
N LYS A 46 -0.33 -3.30 -13.59
CA LYS A 46 0.65 -2.63 -14.46
C LYS A 46 0.09 -1.35 -15.06
N LYS A 47 -1.18 -1.35 -15.45
CA LYS A 47 -1.85 -0.15 -15.95
C LYS A 47 -1.99 0.91 -14.85
N MET A 48 -2.37 0.53 -13.63
CA MET A 48 -2.48 1.46 -12.50
C MET A 48 -1.11 2.04 -12.12
N ASP A 49 -0.04 1.24 -12.17
CA ASP A 49 1.34 1.70 -11.97
C ASP A 49 1.72 2.76 -13.02
N ALA A 50 1.43 2.49 -14.30
CA ALA A 50 1.80 3.38 -15.40
C ALA A 50 0.97 4.67 -15.46
N GLU A 51 -0.28 4.68 -15.03
CA GLU A 51 -1.19 5.82 -15.16
C GLU A 51 -1.38 6.58 -13.85
N ALA A 52 -1.70 5.87 -12.75
CA ALA A 52 -1.99 6.51 -11.47
C ALA A 52 -0.73 6.70 -10.62
N TYR A 53 0.00 5.64 -10.29
CA TYR A 53 1.17 5.73 -9.42
C TYR A 53 2.34 6.51 -10.04
N SER A 54 2.46 6.55 -11.37
CA SER A 54 3.50 7.34 -12.07
C SER A 54 3.14 8.82 -12.24
N ASN A 55 1.90 9.22 -11.97
CA ASN A 55 1.48 10.61 -12.06
C ASN A 55 2.15 11.46 -10.98
N ASP A 56 2.69 12.62 -11.33
CA ASP A 56 3.49 13.45 -10.42
C ASP A 56 2.69 13.99 -9.24
N GLU A 57 1.41 14.34 -9.43
CA GLU A 57 0.54 14.80 -8.33
C GLU A 57 0.22 13.65 -7.36
N VAL A 58 -0.01 12.44 -7.88
CA VAL A 58 -0.23 11.24 -7.06
C VAL A 58 1.02 10.89 -6.27
N LYS A 59 2.20 10.90 -6.91
CA LYS A 59 3.48 10.70 -6.22
C LYS A 59 3.66 11.67 -5.07
N LYS A 60 3.42 12.96 -5.34
CA LYS A 60 3.55 13.99 -4.32
C LYS A 60 2.55 13.78 -3.17
N LEU A 61 1.30 13.45 -3.46
CA LEU A 61 0.29 13.14 -2.41
C LEU A 61 0.71 11.95 -1.56
N LEU A 62 1.26 10.90 -2.18
CA LEU A 62 1.75 9.71 -1.48
C LEU A 62 2.97 10.04 -0.61
N GLU A 63 4.00 10.68 -1.16
CA GLU A 63 5.23 11.01 -0.46
C GLU A 63 4.99 11.95 0.74
N ASP A 64 4.13 12.94 0.56
CA ASP A 64 3.86 13.94 1.60
C ASP A 64 3.00 13.37 2.76
N ASN A 65 2.06 12.46 2.48
CA ASN A 65 1.00 12.11 3.42
C ASN A 65 0.91 10.63 3.81
N PHE A 66 1.56 9.75 3.07
CA PHE A 66 1.42 8.31 3.24
C PHE A 66 2.77 7.59 3.24
N VAL A 67 2.76 6.35 3.67
CA VAL A 67 3.81 5.36 3.38
C VAL A 67 3.20 4.34 2.44
N LEU A 68 3.75 4.23 1.23
CA LEU A 68 3.29 3.26 0.22
C LEU A 68 3.99 1.92 0.41
N VAL A 69 3.22 0.86 0.39
CA VAL A 69 3.68 -0.53 0.45
C VAL A 69 3.12 -1.29 -0.75
N LYS A 70 3.95 -2.04 -1.44
CA LYS A 70 3.56 -3.03 -2.44
C LYS A 70 3.47 -4.40 -1.78
N LEU A 71 2.37 -5.13 -1.96
CA LEU A 71 2.15 -6.47 -1.43
C LEU A 71 1.82 -7.42 -2.58
N ASN A 72 2.69 -8.40 -2.82
CA ASN A 72 2.43 -9.43 -3.83
C ASN A 72 1.50 -10.50 -3.26
N ALA A 73 0.27 -10.59 -3.77
CA ALA A 73 -0.72 -11.54 -3.28
C ALA A 73 -0.36 -13.03 -3.50
N GLU A 74 0.69 -13.31 -4.27
CA GLU A 74 1.24 -14.66 -4.48
C GLU A 74 2.64 -14.81 -3.87
N GLY A 75 3.13 -13.75 -3.18
CA GLY A 75 4.46 -13.70 -2.57
C GLY A 75 4.60 -14.67 -1.41
N LYS A 76 5.80 -15.23 -1.26
CA LYS A 76 6.13 -16.20 -0.21
C LYS A 76 7.05 -15.63 0.86
N ASP A 77 7.46 -14.37 0.71
CA ASP A 77 8.28 -13.69 1.69
C ASP A 77 7.50 -13.55 3.01
N LYS A 78 8.21 -13.77 4.11
CA LYS A 78 7.61 -13.68 5.45
C LYS A 78 7.70 -12.26 5.96
N LEU A 79 6.59 -11.79 6.52
CA LEU A 79 6.47 -10.48 7.14
C LEU A 79 5.69 -10.60 8.45
N THR A 80 5.77 -9.58 9.29
CA THR A 80 5.07 -9.53 10.57
C THR A 80 4.02 -8.42 10.54
N TYR A 81 2.79 -8.75 10.89
CA TYR A 81 1.71 -7.80 11.05
C TYR A 81 0.96 -8.06 12.37
N ASN A 82 0.79 -7.03 13.19
CA ASN A 82 0.16 -7.14 14.51
C ASN A 82 0.76 -8.26 15.40
N GLY A 83 2.10 -8.41 15.36
CA GLY A 83 2.82 -9.40 16.15
C GLY A 83 2.72 -10.85 15.63
N LYS A 84 2.02 -11.08 14.53
CA LYS A 84 1.87 -12.40 13.91
C LYS A 84 2.62 -12.46 12.58
N LYS A 85 3.24 -13.60 12.29
CA LYS A 85 3.93 -13.87 11.02
C LYS A 85 2.97 -14.38 9.96
N TYR A 86 3.13 -13.85 8.75
CA TYR A 86 2.40 -14.22 7.54
C TYR A 86 3.38 -14.36 6.37
N THR A 87 3.02 -15.10 5.34
CA THR A 87 3.56 -14.82 4.01
C THR A 87 2.78 -13.63 3.41
N GLU A 88 3.30 -13.02 2.35
CA GLU A 88 2.59 -11.96 1.63
C GLU A 88 1.21 -12.44 1.14
N GLU A 89 1.15 -13.68 0.61
CA GLU A 89 -0.10 -14.33 0.21
C GLU A 89 -1.08 -14.47 1.39
N GLU A 90 -0.63 -14.99 2.54
CA GLU A 90 -1.47 -15.13 3.73
C GLU A 90 -1.95 -13.77 4.25
N LEU A 91 -1.12 -12.71 4.16
CA LEU A 91 -1.52 -11.37 4.57
C LEU A 91 -2.55 -10.78 3.60
N SER A 92 -2.44 -11.04 2.29
CA SER A 92 -3.44 -10.60 1.33
C SER A 92 -4.81 -11.23 1.60
N TYR A 93 -4.86 -12.52 1.96
CA TYR A 93 -6.09 -13.18 2.41
C TYR A 93 -6.62 -12.61 3.72
N TYR A 94 -5.74 -12.29 4.66
CA TYR A 94 -6.13 -11.62 5.92
C TYR A 94 -6.83 -10.28 5.67
N PHE A 95 -6.38 -9.54 4.64
CA PHE A 95 -7.01 -8.29 4.20
C PHE A 95 -8.24 -8.49 3.29
N GLU A 96 -8.71 -9.72 3.12
CA GLU A 96 -9.89 -10.05 2.31
C GLU A 96 -9.72 -9.62 0.83
N VAL A 97 -8.52 -9.78 0.28
CA VAL A 97 -8.20 -9.44 -1.11
C VAL A 97 -8.47 -10.62 -2.03
N PHE A 98 -9.40 -10.45 -2.98
CA PHE A 98 -9.82 -11.49 -3.91
C PHE A 98 -9.75 -11.07 -5.39
N SER A 99 -9.30 -9.85 -5.66
CA SER A 99 -9.11 -9.30 -7.01
C SER A 99 -7.94 -8.34 -7.04
N PHE A 100 -7.41 -8.05 -8.24
CA PHE A 100 -6.21 -7.22 -8.39
C PHE A 100 -6.37 -6.17 -9.49
N PRO A 101 -5.82 -4.95 -9.28
CA PRO A 101 -5.23 -4.47 -8.04
C PRO A 101 -6.26 -4.32 -6.93
N THR A 102 -5.82 -4.24 -5.68
CA THR A 102 -6.66 -3.82 -4.56
C THR A 102 -5.88 -2.83 -3.69
N THR A 103 -6.51 -1.72 -3.35
CA THR A 103 -5.90 -0.70 -2.47
C THR A 103 -6.46 -0.81 -1.05
N ILE A 104 -5.58 -0.80 -0.05
CA ILE A 104 -5.94 -0.84 1.37
C ILE A 104 -5.33 0.35 2.08
N PHE A 105 -6.06 0.94 3.01
CA PHE A 105 -5.56 2.02 3.85
C PHE A 105 -5.45 1.57 5.31
N LEU A 106 -4.31 1.89 5.93
CA LEU A 106 -4.12 1.71 7.37
C LEU A 106 -3.93 3.05 8.05
N GLU A 107 -4.34 3.14 9.29
CA GLU A 107 -3.93 4.23 10.19
C GLU A 107 -2.43 4.17 10.46
N SER A 108 -1.86 5.23 11.03
CA SER A 108 -0.43 5.28 11.37
C SER A 108 -0.01 4.23 12.40
N ASP A 109 -0.95 3.71 13.20
CA ASP A 109 -0.72 2.61 14.14
C ASP A 109 -0.85 1.22 13.50
N GLY A 110 -1.07 1.15 12.18
CA GLY A 110 -1.19 -0.08 11.41
C GLY A 110 -2.58 -0.72 11.39
N LYS A 111 -3.60 -0.12 12.02
CA LYS A 111 -4.97 -0.64 11.96
C LYS A 111 -5.60 -0.40 10.60
N VAL A 112 -6.31 -1.40 10.07
CA VAL A 112 -7.07 -1.26 8.83
C VAL A 112 -8.17 -0.21 8.99
N ILE A 113 -8.21 0.74 8.06
CA ILE A 113 -9.26 1.74 8.01
C ILE A 113 -10.53 1.10 7.44
N SER A 114 -11.63 1.19 8.18
CA SER A 114 -12.97 0.87 7.69
C SER A 114 -13.66 2.16 7.22
N PHE A 115 -14.33 2.08 6.09
CA PHE A 115 -15.07 3.20 5.48
C PHE A 115 -16.40 2.69 4.91
N LYS A 116 -17.28 3.59 4.46
CA LYS A 116 -18.52 3.23 3.78
C LYS A 116 -18.41 3.46 2.28
N TYR A 117 -19.02 2.56 1.51
CA TYR A 117 -19.28 2.72 0.09
C TYR A 117 -20.71 2.24 -0.20
N ASP A 118 -21.57 3.12 -0.71
CA ASP A 118 -23.01 2.88 -0.87
C ASP A 118 -23.68 2.36 0.43
N ASN A 119 -23.31 2.93 1.57
CA ASN A 119 -23.72 2.55 2.92
C ASN A 119 -23.22 1.18 3.41
N TYR A 120 -22.46 0.44 2.62
CA TYR A 120 -21.84 -0.82 3.05
C TYR A 120 -20.46 -0.58 3.68
N PRO A 121 -20.14 -1.26 4.79
CA PRO A 121 -18.81 -1.18 5.39
C PRO A 121 -17.79 -1.89 4.51
N MET A 122 -16.70 -1.20 4.18
CA MET A 122 -15.58 -1.69 3.38
C MET A 122 -14.27 -1.52 4.13
N LYS A 123 -13.27 -2.35 3.80
CA LYS A 123 -11.90 -2.29 4.35
C LYS A 123 -10.82 -2.23 3.26
N ASN A 124 -11.22 -2.47 2.01
CA ASN A 124 -10.35 -2.40 0.85
C ASN A 124 -11.11 -1.85 -0.35
N ILE A 125 -10.39 -1.44 -1.38
CA ILE A 125 -10.93 -0.90 -2.62
C ILE A 125 -10.44 -1.80 -3.75
N PRO A 126 -11.30 -2.73 -4.23
CA PRO A 126 -10.92 -3.65 -5.29
C PRO A 126 -10.98 -2.98 -6.65
N GLY A 127 -10.05 -3.34 -7.52
CA GLY A 127 -10.02 -2.96 -8.92
C GLY A 127 -9.15 -1.75 -9.24
N TYR A 128 -9.02 -1.51 -10.54
CA TYR A 128 -8.29 -0.39 -11.10
C TYR A 128 -9.02 0.92 -10.81
N VAL A 129 -8.29 1.90 -10.30
CA VAL A 129 -8.78 3.27 -10.05
C VAL A 129 -8.06 4.23 -10.98
N LYS A 130 -8.83 5.04 -11.75
CA LYS A 130 -8.27 6.05 -12.64
C LYS A 130 -7.51 7.12 -11.86
N THR A 131 -6.55 7.78 -12.50
CA THR A 131 -5.68 8.77 -11.87
C THR A 131 -6.44 9.84 -11.09
N ASP A 132 -7.49 10.44 -11.68
CA ASP A 132 -8.23 11.53 -11.02
C ASP A 132 -9.08 11.02 -9.84
N GLU A 133 -9.66 9.83 -9.97
CA GLU A 133 -10.37 9.17 -8.87
C GLU A 133 -9.39 8.76 -7.75
N PHE A 134 -8.20 8.29 -8.13
CA PHE A 134 -7.18 7.92 -7.15
C PHE A 134 -6.65 9.13 -6.37
N LYS A 135 -6.48 10.29 -7.02
CA LYS A 135 -6.19 11.55 -6.32
C LYS A 135 -7.26 11.92 -5.30
N LYS A 136 -8.54 11.85 -5.69
CA LYS A 136 -9.68 12.10 -4.77
C LYS A 136 -9.68 11.10 -3.61
N LEU A 137 -9.40 9.84 -3.89
CA LEU A 137 -9.29 8.78 -2.90
C LEU A 137 -8.19 9.07 -1.88
N LEU A 138 -6.99 9.43 -2.31
CA LEU A 138 -5.89 9.80 -1.43
C LEU A 138 -6.25 11.01 -0.55
N ILE A 139 -6.85 12.04 -1.13
CA ILE A 139 -7.31 13.23 -0.39
C ILE A 139 -8.38 12.85 0.64
N PHE A 140 -9.33 11.99 0.28
CA PHE A 140 -10.38 11.51 1.16
C PHE A 140 -9.81 10.81 2.43
N PHE A 141 -8.86 9.91 2.25
CA PHE A 141 -8.21 9.22 3.36
C PHE A 141 -7.24 10.12 4.12
N ARG A 142 -6.48 10.99 3.44
CA ARG A 142 -5.60 11.98 4.07
C ARG A 142 -6.36 12.87 5.05
N ASP A 143 -7.51 13.37 4.63
CA ASP A 143 -8.32 14.32 5.41
C ASP A 143 -9.20 13.64 6.48
N GLY A 144 -9.16 12.31 6.58
CA GLY A 144 -9.95 11.55 7.56
C GLY A 144 -11.45 11.53 7.27
N LYS A 145 -11.88 11.87 6.05
CA LYS A 145 -13.29 11.96 5.64
C LYS A 145 -14.04 10.64 5.72
N TYR A 146 -13.32 9.50 5.65
CA TYR A 146 -13.89 8.15 5.79
C TYR A 146 -14.63 7.92 7.10
N LYS A 147 -14.44 8.78 8.11
CA LYS A 147 -15.13 8.69 9.40
C LYS A 147 -16.60 9.10 9.31
N ASP A 148 -16.91 10.07 8.44
CA ASP A 148 -18.20 10.73 8.41
C ASP A 148 -18.87 10.72 7.04
N ILE A 149 -18.10 10.51 5.95
CA ILE A 149 -18.55 10.63 4.57
C ILE A 149 -18.49 9.26 3.88
N ASP A 150 -19.53 8.93 3.12
CA ASP A 150 -19.55 7.74 2.27
C ASP A 150 -18.70 7.99 1.02
N LEU A 151 -17.78 7.06 0.73
CA LEU A 151 -16.84 7.19 -0.38
C LEU A 151 -17.55 7.26 -1.75
N SER A 152 -18.70 6.60 -1.93
CA SER A 152 -19.48 6.63 -3.17
C SER A 152 -19.96 8.04 -3.55
N THR A 153 -19.95 8.98 -2.62
CA THR A 153 -20.27 10.39 -2.90
C THR A 153 -19.07 11.20 -3.40
N VAL A 154 -17.88 10.60 -3.46
CA VAL A 154 -16.61 11.26 -3.81
C VAL A 154 -16.05 10.76 -5.15
N ILE A 155 -16.21 9.45 -5.41
CA ILE A 155 -15.71 8.76 -6.62
C ILE A 155 -16.78 7.90 -7.25
#